data_2dfd397500481803b5ae6403623ec40c
#
_entry.id   2dfd397500481803b5ae6403623ec40c
#
_cell.length_a   1.000
_cell.length_b   1.000
_cell.length_c   1.000
_cell.angle_alpha   90.00
_cell.angle_beta   90.00
_cell.angle_gamma   90.00
#
_symmetry.space_group_name_H-M   'P 1'
#
loop_
_entity.id
_entity.type
_entity.pdbx_description
1 polymer ?
#
loop_
_entity_poly.entity_id
_entity_poly.type
_entity_poly.pdbx_seq_one_letter_code
_entity_poly.pdbx_strand_id
1 'polypeptide(L)'
;MKLIPKLFPLAALLLLLIPIQSGGQSGLFDFSDEATLLRKAKNYNLVLVDKAIFVDMRYKITSAAGKPLYPERLPCLVNRATGDKLRKANTILSVSGYALKVWDAWRPPEAHLALWDAVQDERYVVPPSKGLSWHCYGISVDVTLVKLDGTDVPMPTPFDEFSSEAASNYEGGDPEIAARVDLLQSAMREVGFRTIRSEWWHFDDMGARGGIRKVTAADLGIKMP
;
A
#
# COMPACT_ATOMS: atom_id res chain seq x y z
N MET A 1 -33.15 -20.58 -71.52
CA MET A 1 -32.81 -19.25 -70.94
C MET A 1 -31.76 -19.46 -69.89
N LYS A 2 -30.47 -19.23 -70.21
CA LYS A 2 -29.33 -19.53 -69.35
C LYS A 2 -28.98 -18.27 -68.55
N LEU A 3 -29.06 -18.35 -67.20
CA LEU A 3 -28.63 -17.30 -66.36
C LEU A 3 -27.09 -17.39 -66.17
N ILE A 4 -26.42 -16.31 -66.48
CA ILE A 4 -24.96 -16.12 -66.26
C ILE A 4 -24.77 -15.51 -64.87
N PRO A 5 -23.92 -16.06 -63.98
CA PRO A 5 -23.62 -15.41 -62.72
C PRO A 5 -22.62 -14.26 -62.91
N LYS A 6 -22.95 -13.10 -62.35
CA LYS A 6 -22.06 -11.93 -62.28
C LYS A 6 -20.93 -12.16 -61.26
N LEU A 7 -19.69 -12.15 -61.76
CA LEU A 7 -18.50 -12.05 -60.94
C LEU A 7 -18.43 -10.65 -60.30
N PHE A 8 -18.30 -10.59 -58.95
CA PHE A 8 -17.90 -9.40 -58.26
C PHE A 8 -16.36 -9.38 -58.17
N PRO A 9 -15.71 -8.24 -58.36
CA PRO A 9 -14.25 -8.16 -58.21
C PRO A 9 -13.88 -8.13 -56.73
N LEU A 10 -12.88 -8.92 -56.39
CA LEU A 10 -12.23 -8.99 -55.09
C LEU A 10 -11.47 -7.68 -54.87
N ALA A 11 -11.97 -6.78 -54.01
CA ALA A 11 -11.22 -5.61 -53.60
C ALA A 11 -10.11 -6.05 -52.64
N ALA A 12 -8.87 -5.95 -53.07
CA ALA A 12 -7.70 -6.17 -52.25
C ALA A 12 -7.61 -5.04 -51.22
N LEU A 13 -7.87 -5.39 -49.95
CA LEU A 13 -7.67 -4.50 -48.83
C LEU A 13 -6.16 -4.40 -48.53
N LEU A 14 -5.55 -3.32 -49.01
CA LEU A 14 -4.17 -2.98 -48.74
C LEU A 14 -4.08 -2.50 -47.26
N LEU A 15 -3.68 -3.38 -46.32
CA LEU A 15 -3.37 -3.02 -44.97
C LEU A 15 -2.08 -2.17 -44.96
N LEU A 16 -2.25 -0.85 -44.89
CA LEU A 16 -1.18 0.07 -44.58
C LEU A 16 -0.76 -0.19 -43.11
N LEU A 17 0.34 -0.88 -42.95
CA LEU A 17 1.08 -0.95 -41.70
C LEU A 17 1.63 0.45 -41.39
N ILE A 18 0.90 1.23 -40.59
CA ILE A 18 1.40 2.45 -40.00
C ILE A 18 2.34 2.00 -38.85
N PRO A 19 3.64 2.35 -38.89
CA PRO A 19 4.49 2.08 -37.75
C PRO A 19 4.01 2.95 -36.58
N ILE A 20 3.47 2.34 -35.54
CA ILE A 20 3.24 3.01 -34.25
C ILE A 20 4.64 3.34 -33.71
N GLN A 21 5.07 4.58 -33.90
CA GLN A 21 6.19 5.11 -33.12
C GLN A 21 5.72 5.22 -31.67
N SER A 22 6.02 4.21 -30.88
CA SER A 22 5.97 4.28 -29.43
C SER A 22 7.14 5.14 -28.95
N GLY A 23 6.96 6.46 -29.05
CA GLY A 23 7.80 7.44 -28.36
C GLY A 23 7.43 7.51 -26.88
N GLY A 24 7.62 6.43 -26.16
CA GLY A 24 7.64 6.36 -24.72
C GLY A 24 8.96 5.73 -24.34
N GLN A 25 9.85 6.48 -23.72
CA GLN A 25 10.95 5.89 -22.99
C GLN A 25 10.34 5.04 -21.87
N SER A 26 10.01 3.79 -22.18
CA SER A 26 9.86 2.74 -21.19
C SER A 26 11.27 2.54 -20.61
N GLY A 27 11.57 3.27 -19.53
CA GLY A 27 12.73 2.94 -18.71
C GLY A 27 12.61 1.46 -18.36
N LEU A 28 13.40 0.65 -19.04
CA LEU A 28 13.55 -0.77 -18.77
C LEU A 28 13.75 -0.91 -17.27
N PHE A 29 12.79 -1.55 -16.61
CA PHE A 29 12.95 -1.98 -15.24
C PHE A 29 14.11 -2.95 -15.26
N ASP A 30 15.25 -2.53 -14.71
CA ASP A 30 16.33 -3.45 -14.48
C ASP A 30 15.91 -4.36 -13.31
N PHE A 31 15.48 -5.59 -13.61
CA PHE A 31 15.18 -6.62 -12.60
C PHE A 31 16.36 -6.82 -11.64
N SER A 32 17.59 -6.47 -12.06
CA SER A 32 18.78 -6.47 -11.22
C SER A 32 18.65 -5.49 -10.05
N ASP A 33 18.01 -4.34 -10.25
CA ASP A 33 17.85 -3.30 -9.23
C ASP A 33 16.83 -3.70 -8.16
N GLU A 34 15.68 -4.28 -8.55
CA GLU A 34 14.69 -4.78 -7.60
C GLU A 34 15.23 -5.97 -6.79
N ALA A 35 15.83 -6.94 -7.43
CA ALA A 35 16.44 -8.09 -6.75
C ALA A 35 17.56 -7.65 -5.78
N THR A 36 18.32 -6.64 -6.16
CA THR A 36 19.36 -6.05 -5.31
C THR A 36 18.76 -5.31 -4.12
N LEU A 37 17.70 -4.54 -4.33
CA LEU A 37 16.96 -3.86 -3.27
C LEU A 37 16.40 -4.87 -2.26
N LEU A 38 15.71 -5.92 -2.73
CA LEU A 38 15.12 -6.95 -1.88
C LEU A 38 16.19 -7.73 -1.09
N ARG A 39 17.35 -7.98 -1.70
CA ARG A 39 18.49 -8.59 -0.99
C ARG A 39 19.01 -7.67 0.13
N LYS A 40 19.12 -6.36 -0.11
CA LYS A 40 19.48 -5.38 0.92
C LYS A 40 18.42 -5.32 2.02
N ALA A 41 17.14 -5.23 1.64
CA ALA A 41 16.00 -5.20 2.58
C ALA A 41 16.03 -6.41 3.53
N LYS A 42 16.34 -7.59 3.03
CA LYS A 42 16.46 -8.83 3.82
C LYS A 42 17.51 -8.72 4.94
N ASN A 43 18.61 -7.97 4.74
CA ASN A 43 19.63 -7.74 5.77
C ASN A 43 19.08 -6.92 6.96
N TYR A 44 17.99 -6.20 6.76
CA TYR A 44 17.25 -5.44 7.77
C TYR A 44 15.97 -6.13 8.23
N ASN A 45 15.82 -7.42 7.88
CA ASN A 45 14.62 -8.21 8.17
C ASN A 45 13.34 -7.66 7.53
N LEU A 46 13.46 -6.89 6.45
CA LEU A 46 12.34 -6.43 5.64
C LEU A 46 12.06 -7.42 4.50
N VAL A 47 10.78 -7.65 4.26
CA VAL A 47 10.27 -8.52 3.19
C VAL A 47 9.12 -7.84 2.46
N LEU A 48 8.83 -8.27 1.24
CA LEU A 48 7.62 -7.85 0.54
C LEU A 48 6.38 -8.31 1.30
N VAL A 49 5.35 -7.47 1.29
CA VAL A 49 4.00 -7.89 1.69
C VAL A 49 3.56 -9.06 0.82
N ASP A 50 2.83 -10.01 1.40
CA ASP A 50 2.34 -11.20 0.70
C ASP A 50 1.46 -10.83 -0.50
N LYS A 51 1.66 -11.51 -1.62
CA LYS A 51 0.94 -11.25 -2.87
C LYS A 51 -0.58 -11.47 -2.81
N ALA A 52 -1.08 -12.17 -1.78
CA ALA A 52 -2.51 -12.32 -1.52
C ALA A 52 -3.15 -11.10 -0.84
N ILE A 53 -2.35 -10.11 -0.48
CA ILE A 53 -2.78 -8.84 0.12
C ILE A 53 -2.68 -7.76 -0.95
N PHE A 54 -3.75 -6.99 -1.13
CA PHE A 54 -3.75 -5.87 -2.06
C PHE A 54 -2.82 -4.75 -1.57
N VAL A 55 -2.21 -4.03 -2.49
CA VAL A 55 -1.28 -2.93 -2.18
C VAL A 55 -1.65 -1.70 -2.96
N ASP A 56 -1.83 -0.58 -2.25
CA ASP A 56 -2.10 0.74 -2.81
C ASP A 56 -1.36 1.79 -1.96
N MET A 57 -0.02 1.86 -2.13
CA MET A 57 0.84 2.74 -1.35
C MET A 57 0.51 4.21 -1.62
N ARG A 58 -0.33 4.81 -0.77
CA ARG A 58 -0.95 6.14 -0.97
C ARG A 58 0.06 7.26 -1.14
N TYR A 59 1.17 7.21 -0.41
CA TYR A 59 2.22 8.23 -0.50
C TYR A 59 3.02 8.22 -1.81
N LYS A 60 2.75 7.30 -2.73
CA LYS A 60 3.23 7.38 -4.12
C LYS A 60 2.46 8.38 -4.97
N ILE A 61 1.24 8.72 -4.56
CA ILE A 61 0.33 9.58 -5.32
C ILE A 61 0.31 10.98 -4.71
N THR A 62 -0.01 11.06 -3.43
CA THR A 62 -0.11 12.31 -2.68
C THR A 62 0.11 12.10 -1.19
N SER A 63 0.24 13.17 -0.45
CA SER A 63 0.33 13.20 1.01
C SER A 63 -0.22 14.53 1.52
N ALA A 64 -0.24 14.72 2.84
CA ALA A 64 -0.53 16.00 3.47
C ALA A 64 0.43 17.12 3.01
N ALA A 65 1.60 16.79 2.46
CA ALA A 65 2.52 17.77 1.84
C ALA A 65 2.09 18.22 0.42
N GLY A 66 0.95 17.76 -0.10
CA GLY A 66 0.45 18.08 -1.44
C GLY A 66 1.29 17.48 -2.58
N LYS A 67 2.17 16.53 -2.29
CA LYS A 67 3.04 15.86 -3.25
C LYS A 67 3.33 14.41 -2.81
N PRO A 68 3.81 13.55 -3.72
CA PRO A 68 4.32 12.22 -3.34
C PRO A 68 5.47 12.31 -2.33
N LEU A 69 5.48 11.40 -1.38
CA LEU A 69 6.60 11.18 -0.44
C LEU A 69 7.44 9.96 -0.85
N TYR A 70 6.89 9.10 -1.69
CA TYR A 70 7.54 7.89 -2.14
C TYR A 70 7.88 7.95 -3.62
N PRO A 71 9.01 7.39 -4.06
CA PRO A 71 9.22 7.13 -5.46
C PRO A 71 8.18 6.11 -5.96
N GLU A 72 7.77 6.25 -7.21
CA GLU A 72 6.74 5.40 -7.86
C GLU A 72 6.99 3.89 -7.64
N ARG A 73 8.26 3.49 -7.67
CA ARG A 73 8.67 2.09 -7.59
C ARG A 73 9.05 1.60 -6.20
N LEU A 74 8.72 2.34 -5.14
CA LEU A 74 8.97 1.85 -3.78
C LEU A 74 8.21 0.54 -3.56
N PRO A 75 8.88 -0.59 -3.24
CA PRO A 75 8.18 -1.83 -2.92
C PRO A 75 7.48 -1.71 -1.57
N CYS A 76 6.34 -2.39 -1.42
CA CYS A 76 5.64 -2.48 -0.14
C CYS A 76 6.38 -3.47 0.76
N LEU A 77 7.19 -2.95 1.68
CA LEU A 77 8.03 -3.73 2.58
C LEU A 77 7.51 -3.68 4.01
N VAL A 78 7.65 -4.79 4.72
CA VAL A 78 7.35 -4.88 6.16
C VAL A 78 8.42 -5.72 6.85
N ASN A 79 8.54 -5.61 8.18
CA ASN A 79 9.29 -6.58 8.97
C ASN A 79 8.72 -7.99 8.73
N ARG A 80 9.59 -9.00 8.67
CA ARG A 80 9.17 -10.37 8.37
C ARG A 80 8.09 -10.89 9.33
N ALA A 81 8.24 -10.66 10.64
CA ALA A 81 7.25 -11.10 11.62
C ALA A 81 5.91 -10.39 11.42
N THR A 82 5.95 -9.09 11.10
CA THR A 82 4.77 -8.28 10.76
C THR A 82 4.10 -8.80 9.49
N GLY A 83 4.87 -9.15 8.47
CA GLY A 83 4.36 -9.75 7.23
C GLY A 83 3.67 -11.10 7.46
N ASP A 84 4.23 -11.95 8.34
CA ASP A 84 3.62 -13.22 8.72
C ASP A 84 2.27 -13.03 9.44
N LYS A 85 2.16 -12.00 10.29
CA LYS A 85 0.91 -11.63 10.95
C LYS A 85 -0.12 -11.07 9.97
N LEU A 86 0.30 -10.18 9.05
CA LEU A 86 -0.60 -9.65 8.01
C LEU A 86 -1.21 -10.78 7.16
N ARG A 87 -0.41 -11.77 6.77
CA ARG A 87 -0.91 -12.94 6.04
C ARG A 87 -1.98 -13.71 6.83
N LYS A 88 -1.77 -13.91 8.15
CA LYS A 88 -2.75 -14.56 9.02
C LYS A 88 -4.03 -13.73 9.14
N ALA A 89 -3.92 -12.40 9.37
CA ALA A 89 -5.07 -11.51 9.43
C ALA A 89 -5.88 -11.55 8.12
N ASN A 90 -5.18 -11.53 6.97
CA ASN A 90 -5.83 -11.65 5.66
C ASN A 90 -6.59 -12.97 5.50
N THR A 91 -6.03 -14.08 6.02
CA THR A 91 -6.70 -15.38 6.02
C THR A 91 -7.96 -15.37 6.90
N ILE A 92 -7.92 -14.73 8.07
CA ILE A 92 -9.10 -14.58 8.94
C ILE A 92 -10.20 -13.78 8.22
N LEU A 93 -9.84 -12.66 7.62
CA LEU A 93 -10.77 -11.78 6.90
C LEU A 93 -11.39 -12.46 5.67
N SER A 94 -10.65 -13.35 5.00
CA SER A 94 -11.14 -14.05 3.82
C SER A 94 -12.37 -14.94 4.08
N VAL A 95 -12.52 -15.46 5.30
CA VAL A 95 -13.69 -16.23 5.72
C VAL A 95 -14.97 -15.38 5.70
N SER A 96 -14.83 -14.07 5.94
CA SER A 96 -15.93 -13.09 5.90
C SER A 96 -16.08 -12.41 4.54
N GLY A 97 -15.36 -12.85 3.50
CA GLY A 97 -15.46 -12.30 2.14
C GLY A 97 -14.65 -11.03 1.92
N TYR A 98 -13.68 -10.72 2.80
CA TYR A 98 -12.83 -9.54 2.70
C TYR A 98 -11.35 -9.91 2.59
N ALA A 99 -10.57 -8.96 2.09
CA ALA A 99 -9.11 -9.00 2.08
C ALA A 99 -8.53 -7.69 2.61
N LEU A 100 -7.27 -7.72 3.02
CA LEU A 100 -6.52 -6.52 3.36
C LEU A 100 -6.05 -5.80 2.09
N LYS A 101 -6.06 -4.46 2.14
CA LYS A 101 -5.33 -3.59 1.24
C LYS A 101 -4.40 -2.70 2.07
N VAL A 102 -3.10 -2.73 1.78
CA VAL A 102 -2.08 -1.92 2.46
C VAL A 102 -1.98 -0.56 1.79
N TRP A 103 -2.12 0.50 2.59
CA TRP A 103 -1.95 1.90 2.20
C TRP A 103 -0.57 2.45 2.54
N ASP A 104 0.01 2.01 3.66
CA ASP A 104 1.39 2.30 4.06
C ASP A 104 2.00 1.13 4.86
N ALA A 105 3.31 0.98 4.74
CA ALA A 105 4.06 -0.09 5.40
C ALA A 105 5.41 0.44 5.89
N TRP A 106 6.55 -0.09 5.42
CA TRP A 106 7.83 0.53 5.73
C TRP A 106 7.90 1.93 5.09
N ARG A 107 7.99 2.93 5.93
CA ARG A 107 8.15 4.33 5.55
C ARG A 107 9.59 4.75 5.75
N PRO A 108 10.35 5.10 4.69
CA PRO A 108 11.68 5.65 4.86
C PRO A 108 11.68 6.83 5.84
N PRO A 109 12.69 6.94 6.75
CA PRO A 109 12.79 8.08 7.66
C PRO A 109 12.71 9.43 6.98
N GLU A 110 13.23 9.54 5.76
CA GLU A 110 13.17 10.76 4.94
C GLU A 110 11.73 11.15 4.63
N ALA A 111 10.88 10.18 4.27
CA ALA A 111 9.46 10.42 4.04
C ALA A 111 8.71 10.76 5.33
N HIS A 112 9.08 10.13 6.45
CA HIS A 112 8.51 10.47 7.76
C HIS A 112 8.80 11.92 8.15
N LEU A 113 10.03 12.40 7.94
CA LEU A 113 10.40 13.79 8.21
C LEU A 113 9.62 14.76 7.32
N ALA A 114 9.50 14.45 6.03
CA ALA A 114 8.73 15.28 5.09
C ALA A 114 7.23 15.32 5.46
N LEU A 115 6.67 14.21 5.96
CA LEU A 115 5.29 14.17 6.46
C LEU A 115 5.14 15.03 7.72
N TRP A 116 6.08 14.94 8.66
CA TRP A 116 6.08 15.77 9.86
C TRP A 116 6.13 17.26 9.50
N ASP A 117 7.01 17.66 8.59
CA ASP A 117 7.14 19.06 8.15
C ASP A 117 5.83 19.61 7.57
N ALA A 118 5.01 18.76 6.95
CA ALA A 118 3.73 19.14 6.38
C ALA A 118 2.59 19.20 7.41
N VAL A 119 2.56 18.27 8.36
CA VAL A 119 1.42 18.09 9.29
C VAL A 119 1.65 18.85 10.60
N GLN A 120 2.84 18.74 11.21
CA GLN A 120 3.25 19.36 12.48
C GLN A 120 2.25 19.17 13.64
N ASP A 121 1.55 18.03 13.65
CA ASP A 121 0.57 17.67 14.67
C ASP A 121 0.93 16.29 15.25
N GLU A 122 1.37 16.30 16.52
CA GLU A 122 1.83 15.08 17.21
C GLU A 122 0.72 14.07 17.51
N ARG A 123 -0.53 14.43 17.30
CA ARG A 123 -1.65 13.49 17.42
C ARG A 123 -1.65 12.46 16.29
N TYR A 124 -1.09 12.81 15.14
CA TYR A 124 -1.10 12.02 13.91
C TYR A 124 0.29 11.61 13.43
N VAL A 125 1.30 12.46 13.63
CA VAL A 125 2.66 12.19 13.18
C VAL A 125 3.64 12.33 14.34
N VAL A 126 4.49 11.34 14.56
CA VAL A 126 5.51 11.37 15.62
C VAL A 126 6.51 12.50 15.32
N PRO A 127 6.68 13.49 16.22
CA PRO A 127 7.66 14.54 16.02
C PRO A 127 9.10 14.00 16.10
N PRO A 128 10.03 14.48 15.25
CA PRO A 128 11.42 14.01 15.25
C PRO A 128 12.13 14.12 16.60
N SER A 129 11.71 15.06 17.45
CA SER A 129 12.21 15.22 18.82
C SER A 129 11.86 14.05 19.74
N LYS A 130 10.82 13.28 19.42
CA LYS A 130 10.38 12.07 20.14
C LYS A 130 10.84 10.78 19.49
N GLY A 131 11.45 10.86 18.29
CA GLY A 131 11.95 9.73 17.53
C GLY A 131 11.30 9.57 16.17
N LEU A 132 11.21 8.32 15.69
CA LEU A 132 10.62 7.97 14.40
C LEU A 132 9.38 7.10 14.62
N SER A 133 8.41 7.19 13.70
CA SER A 133 7.27 6.28 13.64
C SER A 133 7.73 4.83 13.52
N TRP A 134 6.94 3.89 14.04
CA TRP A 134 7.18 2.45 13.88
C TRP A 134 7.13 1.99 12.42
N HIS A 135 6.49 2.74 11.53
CA HIS A 135 6.60 2.54 10.08
C HIS A 135 8.06 2.56 9.60
N CYS A 136 8.92 3.43 10.17
CA CYS A 136 10.34 3.50 9.78
C CYS A 136 11.14 2.23 10.09
N TYR A 137 10.55 1.33 10.87
CA TYR A 137 11.12 0.02 11.22
C TYR A 137 10.36 -1.13 10.56
N GLY A 138 9.33 -0.83 9.77
CA GLY A 138 8.49 -1.81 9.09
C GLY A 138 7.58 -2.62 10.01
N ILE A 139 7.31 -2.14 11.24
CA ILE A 139 6.47 -2.81 12.23
C ILE A 139 5.13 -2.10 12.48
N SER A 140 4.84 -1.04 11.74
CA SER A 140 3.50 -0.47 11.62
C SER A 140 3.02 -0.57 10.20
N VAL A 141 1.71 -0.68 10.05
CA VAL A 141 1.02 -0.72 8.76
C VAL A 141 -0.28 0.07 8.82
N ASP A 142 -0.58 0.75 7.71
CA ASP A 142 -1.88 1.34 7.48
C ASP A 142 -2.63 0.47 6.48
N VAL A 143 -3.77 -0.07 6.89
CA VAL A 143 -4.54 -1.03 6.09
C VAL A 143 -6.03 -0.72 6.09
N THR A 144 -6.69 -1.15 5.03
CA THR A 144 -8.14 -1.13 4.91
C THR A 144 -8.69 -2.48 4.46
N LEU A 145 -10.02 -2.59 4.44
CA LEU A 145 -10.73 -3.73 3.85
C LEU A 145 -11.06 -3.48 2.39
N VAL A 146 -10.98 -4.55 1.63
CA VAL A 146 -11.55 -4.65 0.28
C VAL A 146 -12.30 -5.98 0.16
N LYS A 147 -13.16 -6.13 -0.85
CA LYS A 147 -13.71 -7.43 -1.22
C LYS A 147 -12.59 -8.35 -1.74
N LEU A 148 -12.85 -9.65 -1.82
CA LEU A 148 -11.86 -10.63 -2.29
C LEU A 148 -11.36 -10.37 -3.73
N ASP A 149 -12.12 -9.63 -4.52
CA ASP A 149 -11.74 -9.19 -5.87
C ASP A 149 -10.96 -7.85 -5.91
N GLY A 150 -10.70 -7.25 -4.73
CA GLY A 150 -10.00 -5.98 -4.59
C GLY A 150 -10.90 -4.74 -4.66
N THR A 151 -12.22 -4.91 -4.84
CA THR A 151 -13.18 -3.79 -4.84
C THR A 151 -13.19 -3.10 -3.46
N ASP A 152 -13.05 -1.78 -3.46
CA ASP A 152 -13.12 -0.97 -2.23
C ASP A 152 -14.51 -1.07 -1.57
N VAL A 153 -14.52 -0.98 -0.25
CA VAL A 153 -15.73 -0.91 0.57
C VAL A 153 -15.74 0.38 1.38
N PRO A 154 -16.92 0.94 1.68
CA PRO A 154 -17.00 2.12 2.54
C PRO A 154 -16.38 1.86 3.91
N MET A 155 -15.51 2.77 4.34
CA MET A 155 -14.86 2.81 5.64
C MET A 155 -15.05 4.22 6.24
N PRO A 156 -14.73 4.48 7.53
CA PRO A 156 -15.08 5.73 8.20
C PRO A 156 -14.64 6.99 7.48
N THR A 157 -13.40 7.03 7.03
CA THR A 157 -12.79 8.21 6.37
C THR A 157 -11.82 7.75 5.28
N PRO A 158 -11.46 8.62 4.33
CA PRO A 158 -10.27 8.44 3.50
C PRO A 158 -8.99 8.33 4.33
N PHE A 159 -7.92 7.80 3.72
CA PHE A 159 -6.59 7.76 4.32
C PHE A 159 -6.06 9.17 4.59
N ASP A 160 -5.41 9.37 5.74
CA ASP A 160 -4.85 10.66 6.18
C ASP A 160 -5.89 11.79 6.34
N GLU A 161 -7.16 11.46 6.46
CA GLU A 161 -8.13 12.43 6.94
C GLU A 161 -8.00 12.56 8.45
N PHE A 162 -7.17 13.51 8.88
CA PHE A 162 -6.86 13.75 10.29
C PHE A 162 -8.00 14.52 10.98
N SER A 163 -9.08 13.80 11.27
CA SER A 163 -10.29 14.31 11.90
C SER A 163 -10.73 13.41 13.07
N SER A 164 -11.75 13.82 13.82
CA SER A 164 -12.36 13.01 14.89
C SER A 164 -13.00 11.74 14.35
N GLU A 165 -13.48 11.77 13.12
CA GLU A 165 -14.12 10.65 12.44
C GLU A 165 -13.14 9.53 12.08
N ALA A 166 -11.84 9.88 12.01
CA ALA A 166 -10.76 8.91 11.79
C ALA A 166 -10.44 8.03 13.02
N ALA A 167 -11.03 8.35 14.17
CA ALA A 167 -10.76 7.62 15.41
C ALA A 167 -11.02 6.11 15.26
N SER A 168 -10.18 5.31 15.94
CA SER A 168 -10.29 3.84 15.89
C SER A 168 -11.59 3.31 16.52
N ASN A 169 -12.22 4.04 17.42
CA ASN A 169 -13.58 3.77 17.91
C ASN A 169 -14.57 4.52 16.98
N TYR A 170 -15.04 3.86 15.95
CA TYR A 170 -16.04 4.46 15.07
C TYR A 170 -17.36 4.74 15.82
N GLU A 171 -17.74 6.00 15.93
CA GLU A 171 -18.97 6.48 16.59
C GLU A 171 -20.01 7.00 15.55
N GLY A 172 -19.74 6.81 14.26
CA GLY A 172 -20.68 7.17 13.19
C GLY A 172 -21.90 6.24 13.18
N GLY A 173 -23.00 6.77 12.64
CA GLY A 173 -24.30 6.09 12.70
C GLY A 173 -24.48 4.95 11.66
N ASP A 174 -23.52 4.64 10.82
CA ASP A 174 -23.65 3.58 9.81
C ASP A 174 -23.24 2.20 10.38
N PRO A 175 -24.21 1.28 10.60
CA PRO A 175 -23.93 -0.02 11.18
C PRO A 175 -23.07 -0.91 10.30
N GLU A 176 -23.07 -0.73 8.98
CA GLU A 176 -22.23 -1.53 8.09
C GLU A 176 -20.76 -1.08 8.14
N ILE A 177 -20.52 0.23 8.28
CA ILE A 177 -19.17 0.77 8.50
C ILE A 177 -18.66 0.30 9.86
N ALA A 178 -19.48 0.40 10.91
CA ALA A 178 -19.13 -0.08 12.25
C ALA A 178 -18.73 -1.57 12.22
N ALA A 179 -19.53 -2.43 11.58
CA ALA A 179 -19.23 -3.85 11.46
C ALA A 179 -17.92 -4.11 10.70
N ARG A 180 -17.60 -3.33 9.65
CA ARG A 180 -16.34 -3.46 8.91
C ARG A 180 -15.13 -3.03 9.74
N VAL A 181 -15.24 -1.94 10.50
CA VAL A 181 -14.18 -1.48 11.42
C VAL A 181 -13.92 -2.54 12.49
N ASP A 182 -14.98 -3.07 13.12
CA ASP A 182 -14.86 -4.11 14.13
C ASP A 182 -14.24 -5.39 13.58
N LEU A 183 -14.62 -5.80 12.37
CA LEU A 183 -14.06 -6.97 11.69
C LEU A 183 -12.56 -6.79 11.42
N LEU A 184 -12.17 -5.65 10.84
CA LEU A 184 -10.77 -5.32 10.58
C LEU A 184 -9.94 -5.35 11.86
N GLN A 185 -10.38 -4.60 12.86
CA GLN A 185 -9.62 -4.46 14.12
C GLN A 185 -9.57 -5.78 14.90
N SER A 186 -10.63 -6.58 14.86
CA SER A 186 -10.66 -7.89 15.52
C SER A 186 -9.66 -8.84 14.88
N ALA A 187 -9.65 -8.96 13.55
CA ALA A 187 -8.69 -9.77 12.83
C ALA A 187 -7.23 -9.34 13.08
N MET A 188 -6.97 -8.03 13.09
CA MET A 188 -5.64 -7.50 13.35
C MET A 188 -5.20 -7.73 14.80
N ARG A 189 -6.09 -7.53 15.78
CA ARG A 189 -5.82 -7.81 17.21
C ARG A 189 -5.60 -9.29 17.49
N GLU A 190 -6.35 -10.18 16.84
CA GLU A 190 -6.21 -11.64 17.00
C GLU A 190 -4.79 -12.11 16.64
N VAL A 191 -4.16 -11.49 15.66
CA VAL A 191 -2.78 -11.83 15.27
C VAL A 191 -1.72 -11.01 16.03
N GLY A 192 -2.13 -10.16 16.97
CA GLY A 192 -1.25 -9.45 17.90
C GLY A 192 -0.81 -8.06 17.46
N PHE A 193 -1.56 -7.39 16.59
CA PHE A 193 -1.42 -5.95 16.35
C PHE A 193 -2.13 -5.14 17.43
N ARG A 194 -1.72 -3.89 17.58
CA ARG A 194 -2.37 -2.88 18.42
C ARG A 194 -2.88 -1.74 17.55
N THR A 195 -4.06 -1.24 17.86
CA THR A 195 -4.62 -0.01 17.30
C THR A 195 -4.06 1.21 18.02
N ILE A 196 -4.07 2.37 17.36
CA ILE A 196 -3.92 3.68 18.00
C ILE A 196 -5.28 4.38 18.03
N ARG A 197 -5.41 5.40 18.86
CA ARG A 197 -6.71 6.02 19.10
C ARG A 197 -7.17 6.94 17.96
N SER A 198 -6.22 7.59 17.29
CA SER A 198 -6.48 8.64 16.29
C SER A 198 -6.83 8.12 14.90
N GLU A 199 -6.51 6.85 14.59
CA GLU A 199 -6.56 6.34 13.22
C GLU A 199 -7.09 4.91 13.18
N TRP A 200 -8.23 4.70 12.49
CA TRP A 200 -8.87 3.38 12.38
C TRP A 200 -8.07 2.41 11.49
N TRP A 201 -7.24 2.92 10.58
CA TRP A 201 -6.44 2.16 9.62
C TRP A 201 -5.06 1.75 10.15
N HIS A 202 -4.58 2.39 11.24
CA HIS A 202 -3.20 2.21 11.74
C HIS A 202 -3.08 1.06 12.74
N PHE A 203 -2.05 0.23 12.55
CA PHE A 203 -1.79 -0.94 13.38
C PHE A 203 -0.30 -1.12 13.67
N ASP A 204 0.06 -1.25 14.94
CA ASP A 204 1.42 -1.47 15.43
C ASP A 204 1.67 -2.92 15.79
N ASP A 205 2.75 -3.53 15.28
CA ASP A 205 3.25 -4.84 15.71
C ASP A 205 4.27 -4.68 16.82
N MET A 206 3.80 -4.44 18.04
CA MET A 206 4.69 -4.25 19.19
C MET A 206 5.46 -5.51 19.57
N GLY A 207 5.02 -6.70 19.15
CA GLY A 207 5.74 -7.96 19.35
C GLY A 207 7.00 -8.09 18.49
N ALA A 208 7.11 -7.34 17.40
CA ALA A 208 8.27 -7.33 16.53
C ALA A 208 9.37 -6.33 16.95
N ARG A 209 9.22 -5.59 18.05
CA ARG A 209 10.19 -4.56 18.50
C ARG A 209 11.59 -5.09 18.85
N GLY A 210 11.70 -6.38 19.15
CA GLY A 210 12.98 -6.99 19.47
C GLY A 210 13.89 -7.08 18.24
N GLY A 211 15.05 -6.38 18.27
CA GLY A 211 16.03 -6.46 17.19
C GLY A 211 15.73 -5.67 15.92
N ILE A 212 14.72 -4.80 15.91
CA ILE A 212 14.48 -3.89 14.79
C ILE A 212 15.61 -2.89 14.62
N ARG A 213 15.86 -2.48 13.37
CA ARG A 213 16.80 -1.42 13.03
C ARG A 213 16.13 -0.39 12.16
N LYS A 214 16.51 0.87 12.35
CA LYS A 214 16.15 1.93 11.40
C LYS A 214 16.78 1.60 10.05
N VAL A 215 15.99 1.72 8.99
CA VAL A 215 16.42 1.51 7.60
C VAL A 215 16.09 2.78 6.82
N THR A 216 17.10 3.39 6.23
CA THR A 216 16.94 4.57 5.38
C THR A 216 16.72 4.17 3.94
N ALA A 217 16.22 5.09 3.12
CA ALA A 217 16.11 4.88 1.67
C ALA A 217 17.49 4.58 1.07
N ALA A 218 18.54 5.30 1.52
CA ALA A 218 19.92 5.12 1.08
C ALA A 218 20.47 3.72 1.39
N ASP A 219 20.14 3.13 2.55
CA ASP A 219 20.53 1.76 2.90
C ASP A 219 20.07 0.73 1.87
N LEU A 220 18.90 0.96 1.28
CA LEU A 220 18.31 0.11 0.25
C LEU A 220 18.72 0.54 -1.18
N GLY A 221 19.40 1.68 -1.33
CA GLY A 221 19.76 2.25 -2.63
C GLY A 221 18.58 2.92 -3.34
N ILE A 222 17.59 3.39 -2.57
CA ILE A 222 16.41 4.08 -3.08
C ILE A 222 16.70 5.58 -3.10
N LYS A 223 16.40 6.23 -4.23
CA LYS A 223 16.39 7.69 -4.35
C LYS A 223 14.98 8.21 -4.02
N MET A 224 14.90 9.09 -3.04
CA MET A 224 13.64 9.75 -2.66
C MET A 224 13.30 10.89 -3.62
N PRO A 225 11.99 11.28 -3.74
CA PRO A 225 11.55 12.41 -4.58
C PRO A 225 12.16 13.74 -4.20
#